data_fbba40e0ef888fb20d88afcc06db1b8a
#
_entry.id   fbba40e0ef888fb20d88afcc06db1b8a
#
_cell.length_a   1.000
_cell.length_b   1.000
_cell.length_c   1.000
_cell.angle_alpha   90.00
_cell.angle_beta   90.00
_cell.angle_gamma   90.00
#
_symmetry.space_group_name_H-M   'P 1'
#
loop_
_entity.id
_entity.type
_entity.pdbx_description
1 polymer ?
#
loop_
_entity_poly.entity_id
_entity_poly.type
_entity_poly.pdbx_seq_one_letter_code
_entity_poly.pdbx_strand_id
1 'polypeptide(L)'
;MNREKIFIIAGEDSGDLHGAKLIESLKKKNPSAEFFGIGGNRMQSAGLILIEHIKNLNVIGIFEVIKHYPRIKKIFNKTIKEIKKIRPHKVILIDYPGFNLRLAKELKALNFNITYFILPQVWAWKESRIKVLKDCCNKLISIIPFEKTWFAKKGLDVHYIGHPLSSLSNQTVSYTHLTLPTTPVV
;
A
#
# COMPACT_ATOMS: atom_id res chain seq x y z
N MET A 1 -28.59 5.48 -7.84
CA MET A 1 -27.67 5.31 -6.67
C MET A 1 -26.25 5.60 -7.13
N ASN A 2 -25.56 6.50 -6.45
CA ASN A 2 -24.19 6.86 -6.81
C ASN A 2 -23.25 5.71 -6.37
N ARG A 3 -22.54 5.06 -7.31
CA ARG A 3 -21.64 3.94 -7.00
C ARG A 3 -20.47 4.44 -6.18
N GLU A 4 -20.06 3.68 -5.17
CA GLU A 4 -18.88 4.01 -4.37
C GLU A 4 -17.62 3.87 -5.25
N LYS A 5 -16.85 4.96 -5.37
CA LYS A 5 -15.60 4.98 -6.12
C LYS A 5 -14.44 4.96 -5.14
N ILE A 6 -13.52 4.03 -5.32
CA ILE A 6 -12.34 3.84 -4.48
C ILE A 6 -11.09 3.92 -5.36
N PHE A 7 -10.14 4.78 -5.00
CA PHE A 7 -8.86 4.89 -5.70
C PHE A 7 -7.77 4.19 -4.90
N ILE A 8 -7.09 3.21 -5.49
CA ILE A 8 -6.09 2.39 -4.80
C ILE A 8 -4.73 2.53 -5.48
N ILE A 9 -3.67 2.71 -4.69
CA ILE A 9 -2.32 2.88 -5.21
C ILE A 9 -1.38 1.88 -4.54
N ALA A 10 -0.84 0.98 -5.35
CA ALA A 10 0.29 0.13 -5.04
C ALA A 10 1.48 0.53 -5.94
N GLY A 11 2.69 0.46 -5.43
CA GLY A 11 3.89 0.85 -6.20
C GLY A 11 4.77 -0.32 -6.60
N GLU A 12 4.53 -1.51 -6.06
CA GLU A 12 5.36 -2.70 -6.25
C GLU A 12 4.54 -4.00 -6.17
N ASP A 13 5.16 -5.14 -6.50
CA ASP A 13 4.49 -6.44 -6.63
C ASP A 13 3.85 -6.93 -5.33
N SER A 14 4.46 -6.67 -4.17
CA SER A 14 3.89 -6.97 -2.86
C SER A 14 2.61 -6.18 -2.62
N GLY A 15 2.63 -4.90 -2.96
CA GLY A 15 1.45 -4.02 -2.90
C GLY A 15 0.35 -4.45 -3.85
N ASP A 16 0.68 -4.92 -5.05
CA ASP A 16 -0.28 -5.46 -6.03
C ASP A 16 -1.00 -6.70 -5.48
N LEU A 17 -0.26 -7.62 -4.85
CA LEU A 17 -0.85 -8.80 -4.21
C LEU A 17 -1.83 -8.43 -3.10
N HIS A 18 -1.43 -7.52 -2.20
CA HIS A 18 -2.28 -7.08 -1.10
C HIS A 18 -3.48 -6.26 -1.60
N GLY A 19 -3.27 -5.44 -2.62
CA GLY A 19 -4.31 -4.64 -3.26
C GLY A 19 -5.37 -5.50 -3.92
N ALA A 20 -4.98 -6.58 -4.59
CA ALA A 20 -5.91 -7.52 -5.22
C ALA A 20 -6.84 -8.16 -4.16
N LYS A 21 -6.27 -8.70 -3.07
CA LYS A 21 -7.05 -9.29 -1.97
C LYS A 21 -7.99 -8.27 -1.31
N LEU A 22 -7.53 -7.02 -1.18
CA LEU A 22 -8.35 -5.93 -0.65
C LEU A 22 -9.54 -5.65 -1.57
N ILE A 23 -9.34 -5.55 -2.88
CA ILE A 23 -10.40 -5.33 -3.87
C ILE A 23 -11.43 -6.47 -3.83
N GLU A 24 -10.99 -7.72 -3.82
CA GLU A 24 -11.88 -8.88 -3.70
C GLU A 24 -12.73 -8.83 -2.43
N SER A 25 -12.12 -8.50 -1.30
CA SER A 25 -12.82 -8.36 -0.02
C SER A 25 -13.84 -7.20 -0.02
N LEU A 26 -13.49 -6.07 -0.62
CA LEU A 26 -14.38 -4.91 -0.73
C LEU A 26 -15.55 -5.20 -1.68
N LYS A 27 -15.33 -5.89 -2.80
CA LYS A 27 -16.37 -6.32 -3.73
C LYS A 27 -17.40 -7.25 -3.09
N LYS A 28 -16.94 -8.17 -2.22
CA LYS A 28 -17.87 -9.04 -1.46
C LYS A 28 -18.82 -8.24 -0.58
N LYS A 29 -18.37 -7.12 -0.02
CA LYS A 29 -19.19 -6.24 0.84
C LYS A 29 -20.02 -5.24 0.04
N ASN A 30 -19.49 -4.73 -1.05
CA ASN A 30 -20.16 -3.78 -1.94
C ASN A 30 -19.88 -4.14 -3.41
N PRO A 31 -20.71 -5.03 -4.01
CA PRO A 31 -20.55 -5.48 -5.39
C PRO A 31 -20.62 -4.37 -6.44
N SER A 32 -21.26 -3.26 -6.12
CA SER A 32 -21.40 -2.10 -7.02
C SER A 32 -20.25 -1.12 -6.96
N ALA A 33 -19.27 -1.30 -6.06
CA ALA A 33 -18.12 -0.41 -5.94
C ALA A 33 -17.22 -0.47 -7.18
N GLU A 34 -16.71 0.69 -7.59
CA GLU A 34 -15.77 0.85 -8.70
C GLU A 34 -14.38 1.16 -8.16
N PHE A 35 -13.36 0.46 -8.68
CA PHE A 35 -11.97 0.58 -8.24
C PHE A 35 -11.11 1.14 -9.36
N PHE A 36 -10.37 2.19 -9.07
CA PHE A 36 -9.46 2.87 -9.98
C PHE A 36 -8.07 2.97 -9.34
N GLY A 37 -7.02 3.08 -10.13
CA GLY A 37 -5.73 3.45 -9.55
C GLY A 37 -4.49 2.89 -10.21
N ILE A 38 -3.43 2.76 -9.41
CA ILE A 38 -2.14 2.21 -9.80
C ILE A 38 -1.99 0.83 -9.19
N GLY A 39 -1.71 -0.15 -10.01
CA GLY A 39 -1.55 -1.54 -9.60
C GLY A 39 -0.88 -2.37 -10.69
N GLY A 40 -0.75 -3.65 -10.44
CA GLY A 40 -0.26 -4.63 -11.40
C GLY A 40 -1.38 -5.51 -11.93
N ASN A 41 -0.96 -6.63 -12.54
CA ASN A 41 -1.88 -7.57 -13.16
C ASN A 41 -2.86 -8.21 -12.15
N ARG A 42 -2.45 -8.43 -10.88
CA ARG A 42 -3.31 -9.03 -9.86
C ARG A 42 -4.46 -8.11 -9.48
N MET A 43 -4.18 -6.83 -9.21
CA MET A 43 -5.23 -5.85 -8.93
C MET A 43 -6.13 -5.64 -10.14
N GLN A 44 -5.58 -5.63 -11.36
CA GLN A 44 -6.37 -5.55 -12.60
C GLN A 44 -7.32 -6.74 -12.71
N SER A 45 -6.84 -7.96 -12.51
CA SER A 45 -7.68 -9.19 -12.53
C SER A 45 -8.75 -9.19 -11.44
N ALA A 46 -8.45 -8.59 -10.27
CA ALA A 46 -9.42 -8.39 -9.20
C ALA A 46 -10.47 -7.30 -9.54
N GLY A 47 -10.26 -6.53 -10.61
CA GLY A 47 -11.19 -5.54 -11.15
C GLY A 47 -10.81 -4.09 -10.87
N LEU A 48 -9.53 -3.79 -10.72
CA LEU A 48 -9.03 -2.42 -10.75
C LEU A 48 -9.03 -1.89 -12.19
N ILE A 49 -9.61 -0.72 -12.39
CA ILE A 49 -9.45 0.05 -13.63
C ILE A 49 -8.10 0.76 -13.54
N LEU A 50 -7.11 0.25 -14.29
CA LEU A 50 -5.74 0.77 -14.25
C LEU A 50 -5.64 2.17 -14.86
N ILE A 51 -5.16 3.11 -14.06
CA ILE A 51 -4.72 4.44 -14.52
C ILE A 51 -3.24 4.37 -14.94
N GLU A 52 -2.45 3.56 -14.20
CA GLU A 52 -1.05 3.32 -14.50
C GLU A 52 -0.64 1.94 -13.98
N HIS A 53 0.30 1.28 -14.67
CA HIS A 53 0.82 -0.01 -14.25
C HIS A 53 2.09 0.14 -13.39
N ILE A 54 2.23 -0.67 -12.33
CA ILE A 54 3.38 -0.64 -11.41
C ILE A 54 4.73 -0.79 -12.10
N LYS A 55 4.81 -1.51 -13.23
CA LYS A 55 6.03 -1.62 -14.06
C LYS A 55 6.62 -0.26 -14.42
N ASN A 56 5.79 0.77 -14.49
CA ASN A 56 6.21 2.13 -14.81
C ASN A 56 6.72 2.91 -13.59
N LEU A 57 6.48 2.40 -12.38
CA LEU A 57 6.98 2.94 -11.11
C LEU A 57 8.18 2.15 -10.55
N ASN A 58 8.32 0.88 -10.95
CA ASN A 58 9.42 0.03 -10.52
C ASN A 58 10.74 0.52 -11.14
N VAL A 59 11.50 1.23 -10.33
CA VAL A 59 12.84 1.69 -10.64
C VAL A 59 13.77 1.13 -9.56
N ILE A 60 14.61 0.18 -9.94
CA ILE A 60 15.55 -0.48 -9.02
C ILE A 60 16.89 0.28 -9.08
N GLY A 61 17.31 0.83 -7.92
CA GLY A 61 18.62 1.48 -7.78
C GLY A 61 18.58 3.02 -7.69
N ILE A 62 19.52 3.58 -6.90
CA ILE A 62 19.56 5.04 -6.62
C ILE A 62 19.87 5.85 -7.87
N PHE A 63 20.76 5.38 -8.72
CA PHE A 63 21.11 6.06 -9.98
C PHE A 63 19.97 6.01 -11.01
N GLU A 64 19.22 4.92 -11.05
CA GLU A 64 18.05 4.78 -11.92
C GLU A 64 16.90 5.68 -11.47
N VAL A 65 16.70 5.87 -10.16
CA VAL A 65 15.69 6.81 -9.63
C VAL A 65 15.93 8.23 -10.15
N ILE A 66 17.17 8.70 -10.22
CA ILE A 66 17.50 10.03 -10.74
C ILE A 66 17.17 10.12 -12.24
N LYS A 67 17.55 9.11 -13.01
CA LYS A 67 17.30 9.03 -14.46
C LYS A 67 15.80 8.99 -14.79
N HIS A 68 15.02 8.29 -13.98
CA HIS A 68 13.58 8.10 -14.18
C HIS A 68 12.70 9.11 -13.43
N TYR A 69 13.30 10.06 -12.68
CA TYR A 69 12.55 11.08 -11.94
C TYR A 69 11.52 11.84 -12.79
N PRO A 70 11.81 12.28 -14.03
CA PRO A 70 10.81 12.95 -14.87
C PRO A 70 9.59 12.08 -15.15
N ARG A 71 9.79 10.76 -15.36
CA ARG A 71 8.72 9.80 -15.59
C ARG A 71 7.86 9.62 -14.33
N ILE A 72 8.50 9.44 -13.18
CA ILE A 72 7.79 9.32 -11.87
C ILE A 72 6.99 10.59 -11.59
N LYS A 73 7.56 11.77 -11.85
CA LYS A 73 6.86 13.06 -11.71
C LYS A 73 5.66 13.17 -12.65
N LYS A 74 5.78 12.71 -13.89
CA LYS A 74 4.67 12.68 -14.86
C LYS A 74 3.54 11.76 -14.37
N ILE A 75 3.87 10.57 -13.86
CA ILE A 75 2.89 9.63 -13.28
C ILE A 75 2.23 10.25 -12.06
N PHE A 76 3.00 10.88 -11.17
CA PHE A 76 2.49 11.59 -9.99
C PHE A 76 1.45 12.66 -10.35
N ASN A 77 1.77 13.53 -11.30
CA ASN A 77 0.86 14.58 -11.75
C ASN A 77 -0.38 14.01 -12.45
N LYS A 78 -0.22 12.96 -13.27
CA LYS A 78 -1.32 12.21 -13.90
C LYS A 78 -2.25 11.64 -12.83
N THR A 79 -1.69 11.03 -11.79
CA THR A 79 -2.46 10.43 -10.68
C THR A 79 -3.32 11.47 -9.96
N ILE A 80 -2.75 12.63 -9.61
CA ILE A 80 -3.51 13.73 -8.99
C ILE A 80 -4.64 14.21 -9.92
N LYS A 81 -4.35 14.38 -11.21
CA LYS A 81 -5.35 14.79 -12.20
C LYS A 81 -6.52 13.80 -12.28
N GLU A 82 -6.24 12.51 -12.34
CA GLU A 82 -7.27 11.48 -12.42
C GLU A 82 -8.07 11.37 -11.11
N ILE A 83 -7.43 11.48 -9.94
CA ILE A 83 -8.13 11.52 -8.65
C ILE A 83 -9.10 12.72 -8.59
N LYS A 84 -8.66 13.91 -9.04
CA LYS A 84 -9.54 15.10 -9.11
C LYS A 84 -10.72 14.91 -10.04
N LYS A 85 -10.52 14.23 -11.18
CA LYS A 85 -11.55 13.94 -12.19
C LYS A 85 -12.55 12.90 -11.69
N ILE A 86 -12.07 11.79 -11.14
CA ILE A 86 -12.89 10.67 -10.67
C ILE A 86 -13.65 11.04 -9.38
N ARG A 87 -13.06 11.89 -8.54
CA ARG A 87 -13.57 12.27 -7.21
C ARG A 87 -13.96 11.05 -6.37
N PRO A 88 -12.99 10.15 -6.05
CA PRO A 88 -13.29 8.96 -5.28
C PRO A 88 -13.73 9.30 -3.85
N HIS A 89 -14.60 8.48 -3.29
CA HIS A 89 -15.05 8.59 -1.90
C HIS A 89 -13.91 8.26 -0.93
N LYS A 90 -12.95 7.44 -1.36
CA LYS A 90 -11.79 7.01 -0.57
C LYS A 90 -10.57 6.79 -1.44
N VAL A 91 -9.42 7.21 -0.93
CA VAL A 91 -8.10 6.90 -1.52
C VAL A 91 -7.36 5.95 -0.57
N ILE A 92 -6.90 4.82 -1.08
CA ILE A 92 -6.13 3.83 -0.31
C ILE A 92 -4.71 3.77 -0.87
N LEU A 93 -3.75 4.07 -0.01
CA LEU A 93 -2.32 4.06 -0.31
C LEU A 93 -1.72 2.79 0.29
N ILE A 94 -1.13 1.93 -0.54
CA ILE A 94 -0.54 0.67 -0.09
C ILE A 94 0.98 0.80 -0.10
N ASP A 95 1.61 0.74 1.09
CA ASP A 95 3.07 0.84 1.25
C ASP A 95 3.71 1.94 0.37
N TYR A 96 4.84 1.69 -0.29
CA TYR A 96 5.53 2.54 -1.28
C TYR A 96 5.69 4.00 -0.82
N PRO A 97 6.36 4.24 0.32
CA PRO A 97 6.31 5.52 1.03
C PRO A 97 6.93 6.70 0.29
N GLY A 98 7.88 6.46 -0.60
CA GLY A 98 8.52 7.52 -1.39
C GLY A 98 7.54 8.31 -2.26
N PHE A 99 6.57 7.64 -2.82
CA PHE A 99 5.52 8.20 -3.67
C PHE A 99 4.26 8.52 -2.83
N ASN A 100 3.79 7.54 -2.06
CA ASN A 100 2.50 7.61 -1.38
C ASN A 100 2.43 8.68 -0.29
N LEU A 101 3.52 8.93 0.47
CA LEU A 101 3.52 9.99 1.47
C LEU A 101 3.51 11.41 0.86
N ARG A 102 4.16 11.57 -0.31
CA ARG A 102 4.07 12.85 -1.05
C ARG A 102 2.66 13.06 -1.59
N LEU A 103 2.08 11.99 -2.15
CA LEU A 103 0.71 12.05 -2.67
C LEU A 103 -0.31 12.33 -1.55
N ALA A 104 -0.14 11.74 -0.36
CA ALA A 104 -0.99 12.00 0.79
C ALA A 104 -1.05 13.50 1.17
N LYS A 105 0.09 14.20 1.11
CA LYS A 105 0.13 15.65 1.37
C LYS A 105 -0.71 16.44 0.37
N GLU A 106 -0.55 16.16 -0.93
CA GLU A 106 -1.31 16.83 -1.98
C GLU A 106 -2.82 16.55 -1.86
N LEU A 107 -3.18 15.30 -1.61
CA LEU A 107 -4.56 14.89 -1.49
C LEU A 107 -5.23 15.42 -0.22
N LYS A 108 -4.48 15.57 0.89
CA LYS A 108 -4.97 16.19 2.11
C LYS A 108 -5.34 17.65 1.89
N ALA A 109 -4.50 18.39 1.17
CA ALA A 109 -4.79 19.80 0.78
C ALA A 109 -6.05 19.92 -0.09
N LEU A 110 -6.45 18.83 -0.74
CA LEU A 110 -7.65 18.74 -1.57
C LEU A 110 -8.85 18.08 -0.84
N ASN A 111 -8.74 17.85 0.47
CA ASN A 111 -9.78 17.28 1.34
C ASN A 111 -10.24 15.87 0.96
N PHE A 112 -9.37 15.03 0.37
CA PHE A 112 -9.68 13.62 0.13
C PHE A 112 -9.57 12.78 1.41
N ASN A 113 -10.42 11.75 1.52
CA ASN A 113 -10.37 10.75 2.58
C ASN A 113 -9.28 9.71 2.26
N ILE A 114 -8.21 9.71 3.07
CA ILE A 114 -7.01 8.90 2.82
C ILE A 114 -6.89 7.80 3.88
N THR A 115 -6.81 6.56 3.41
CA THR A 115 -6.43 5.40 4.22
C THR A 115 -5.03 4.96 3.80
N TYR A 116 -4.11 4.83 4.76
CA TYR A 116 -2.81 4.22 4.51
C TYR A 116 -2.85 2.77 4.99
N PHE A 117 -2.71 1.86 4.05
CA PHE A 117 -2.73 0.41 4.27
C PHE A 117 -1.32 -0.15 4.07
N ILE A 118 -0.85 -0.95 5.03
CA ILE A 118 0.52 -1.43 5.15
C ILE A 118 1.46 -0.23 5.37
N LEU A 119 1.64 0.12 6.65
CA LEU A 119 2.43 1.28 7.04
C LEU A 119 3.91 1.12 6.69
N PRO A 120 4.59 2.20 6.32
CA PRO A 120 6.03 2.16 6.12
C PRO A 120 6.75 1.87 7.45
N GLN A 121 7.83 1.11 7.38
CA GLN A 121 8.63 0.73 8.56
C GLN A 121 9.43 1.93 9.11
N VAL A 122 8.72 2.97 9.55
CA VAL A 122 9.33 4.21 10.05
C VAL A 122 10.06 4.03 11.38
N TRP A 123 9.75 2.97 12.10
CA TRP A 123 10.44 2.55 13.32
C TRP A 123 11.88 2.12 13.09
N ALA A 124 12.21 1.63 11.90
CA ALA A 124 13.58 1.27 11.53
C ALA A 124 14.40 2.49 11.07
N TRP A 125 13.74 3.48 10.42
CA TRP A 125 14.39 4.66 9.87
C TRP A 125 13.37 5.71 9.40
N LYS A 126 13.76 7.00 9.45
CA LYS A 126 12.93 8.14 9.00
C LYS A 126 11.64 8.35 9.82
N GLU A 127 11.76 8.43 11.13
CA GLU A 127 10.63 8.78 12.03
C GLU A 127 9.91 10.09 11.62
N SER A 128 10.57 11.00 10.92
CA SER A 128 9.94 12.24 10.40
C SER A 128 8.71 11.99 9.52
N ARG A 129 8.56 10.78 8.96
CA ARG A 129 7.38 10.35 8.19
C ARG A 129 6.13 10.19 9.05
N ILE A 130 6.28 9.99 10.37
CA ILE A 130 5.17 9.88 11.33
C ILE A 130 4.27 11.10 11.24
N LYS A 131 4.88 12.30 11.18
CA LYS A 131 4.12 13.55 11.05
C LYS A 131 3.21 13.53 9.83
N VAL A 132 3.71 13.06 8.68
CA VAL A 132 2.91 12.99 7.45
C VAL A 132 1.75 12.01 7.59
N LEU A 133 1.98 10.84 8.19
CA LEU A 133 0.92 9.87 8.45
C LEU A 133 -0.17 10.45 9.35
N LYS A 134 0.24 11.15 10.42
CA LYS A 134 -0.65 11.79 11.39
C LYS A 134 -1.48 12.90 10.77
N ASP A 135 -0.82 13.79 10.02
CA ASP A 135 -1.46 15.01 9.52
C ASP A 135 -2.29 14.77 8.26
N CYS A 136 -1.91 13.76 7.44
CA CYS A 136 -2.49 13.59 6.12
C CYS A 136 -3.45 12.41 5.99
N CYS A 137 -3.35 11.38 6.84
CA CYS A 137 -4.15 10.18 6.69
C CYS A 137 -5.31 10.13 7.70
N ASN A 138 -6.50 9.79 7.23
CA ASN A 138 -7.70 9.64 8.06
C ASN A 138 -7.74 8.28 8.78
N LYS A 139 -7.13 7.25 8.18
CA LYS A 139 -7.06 5.91 8.75
C LYS A 139 -5.71 5.27 8.45
N LEU A 140 -5.15 4.62 9.46
CA LEU A 140 -3.88 3.92 9.41
C LEU A 140 -4.11 2.44 9.70
N ILE A 141 -3.66 1.56 8.81
CA ILE A 141 -3.86 0.11 8.93
C ILE A 141 -2.52 -0.59 8.82
N SER A 142 -2.15 -1.34 9.86
CA SER A 142 -0.95 -2.16 9.94
C SER A 142 -1.27 -3.65 9.80
N ILE A 143 -0.31 -4.39 9.27
CA ILE A 143 -0.31 -5.86 9.22
C ILE A 143 0.74 -6.47 10.17
N ILE A 144 1.48 -5.63 10.88
CA ILE A 144 2.55 -6.06 11.80
C ILE A 144 2.07 -5.86 13.25
N PRO A 145 2.08 -6.91 14.10
CA PRO A 145 1.44 -6.87 15.43
C PRO A 145 1.96 -5.76 16.35
N PHE A 146 3.28 -5.58 16.44
CA PHE A 146 3.88 -4.62 17.37
C PHE A 146 3.68 -3.16 16.93
N GLU A 147 3.40 -2.90 15.67
CA GLU A 147 3.26 -1.53 15.14
C GLU A 147 2.12 -0.77 15.80
N LYS A 148 1.01 -1.43 16.14
CA LYS A 148 -0.10 -0.80 16.85
C LYS A 148 0.38 -0.14 18.15
N THR A 149 1.09 -0.89 18.97
CA THR A 149 1.63 -0.39 20.26
C THR A 149 2.72 0.64 20.05
N TRP A 150 3.59 0.44 19.06
CA TRP A 150 4.67 1.34 18.77
C TRP A 150 4.16 2.71 18.29
N PHE A 151 3.22 2.74 17.34
CA PHE A 151 2.61 3.97 16.84
C PHE A 151 1.76 4.67 17.90
N ALA A 152 1.07 3.92 18.77
CA ALA A 152 0.29 4.51 19.88
C ALA A 152 1.19 5.35 20.81
N LYS A 153 2.42 4.89 21.13
CA LYS A 153 3.41 5.66 21.89
C LYS A 153 3.85 6.96 21.20
N LYS A 154 3.64 7.07 19.90
CA LYS A 154 3.92 8.27 19.08
C LYS A 154 2.65 9.12 18.81
N GLY A 155 1.54 8.78 19.46
CA GLY A 155 0.26 9.51 19.35
C GLY A 155 -0.49 9.28 18.02
N LEU A 156 -0.32 8.10 17.40
CA LEU A 156 -1.09 7.67 16.22
C LEU A 156 -1.97 6.48 16.58
N ASP A 157 -3.25 6.56 16.16
CA ASP A 157 -4.15 5.42 16.23
C ASP A 157 -4.00 4.55 14.97
N VAL A 158 -3.57 3.31 15.17
CA VAL A 158 -3.31 2.34 14.11
C VAL A 158 -4.16 1.10 14.32
N HIS A 159 -4.92 0.73 13.29
CA HIS A 159 -5.69 -0.50 13.28
C HIS A 159 -4.82 -1.67 12.82
N TYR A 160 -4.59 -2.64 13.70
CA TYR A 160 -3.96 -3.91 13.33
C TYR A 160 -5.03 -4.90 12.86
N ILE A 161 -4.83 -5.49 11.67
CA ILE A 161 -5.81 -6.42 11.07
C ILE A 161 -5.28 -7.84 10.87
N GLY A 162 -4.09 -8.15 11.37
CA GLY A 162 -3.39 -9.39 11.07
C GLY A 162 -2.65 -9.33 9.73
N HIS A 163 -1.77 -10.31 9.51
CA HIS A 163 -1.02 -10.39 8.25
C HIS A 163 -1.92 -11.03 7.17
N PRO A 164 -2.14 -10.39 6.00
CA PRO A 164 -3.04 -10.90 4.96
C PRO A 164 -2.65 -12.26 4.37
N LEU A 165 -1.41 -12.70 4.61
CA LEU A 165 -0.91 -14.01 4.17
C LEU A 165 -0.99 -15.09 5.25
N SER A 166 -1.35 -14.76 6.50
CA SER A 166 -1.47 -15.74 7.58
C SER A 166 -2.57 -16.78 7.34
N SER A 167 -3.58 -16.46 6.54
CA SER A 167 -4.60 -17.40 6.11
C SER A 167 -4.11 -18.45 5.11
N LEU A 168 -2.92 -18.30 4.54
CA LEU A 168 -2.30 -19.29 3.66
C LEU A 168 -1.51 -20.35 4.43
N SER A 169 -1.22 -20.14 5.73
CA SER A 169 -0.45 -21.07 6.56
C SER A 169 -1.25 -22.27 7.07
N ASN A 170 -2.54 -22.36 6.81
CA ASN A 170 -3.34 -23.55 7.09
C ASN A 170 -3.16 -24.67 6.05
N GLN A 171 -2.36 -24.48 5.01
CA GLN A 171 -1.80 -25.57 4.23
C GLN A 171 -0.45 -25.92 4.85
N THR A 172 -0.42 -27.03 5.55
CA THR A 172 0.66 -27.67 6.28
C THR A 172 1.96 -27.63 5.49
N VAL A 173 2.85 -26.68 5.75
CA VAL A 173 4.26 -26.81 5.39
C VAL A 173 4.93 -27.50 6.56
N SER A 174 5.08 -28.82 6.46
CA SER A 174 5.88 -29.63 7.38
C SER A 174 7.35 -29.23 7.22
N TYR A 175 7.88 -28.46 8.17
CA TYR A 175 9.32 -28.13 8.27
C TYR A 175 10.15 -29.27 8.89
N THR A 176 9.89 -30.53 8.54
CA THR A 176 10.57 -31.67 9.15
C THR A 176 11.97 -31.96 8.59
N HIS A 177 12.56 -31.13 7.73
CA HIS A 177 13.89 -31.38 7.17
C HIS A 177 14.79 -30.12 7.08
N LEU A 178 14.97 -29.42 8.19
CA LEU A 178 16.10 -28.49 8.35
C LEU A 178 16.96 -28.95 9.57
N THR A 179 17.50 -30.14 9.48
CA THR A 179 18.66 -30.50 10.30
C THR A 179 19.90 -29.94 9.61
N LEU A 180 20.51 -28.92 10.21
CA LEU A 180 21.85 -28.49 9.87
C LEU A 180 22.83 -29.65 10.17
N PRO A 181 23.73 -30.03 9.26
CA PRO A 181 24.77 -30.98 9.57
C PRO A 181 25.73 -30.34 10.56
N THR A 182 25.73 -30.83 11.80
CA THR A 182 26.80 -30.58 12.77
C THR A 182 28.01 -31.42 12.39
N THR A 183 28.99 -30.82 11.74
CA THR A 183 30.34 -31.42 11.64
C THR A 183 31.04 -31.23 12.95
N PRO A 184 31.48 -32.30 13.64
CA PRO A 184 32.38 -32.16 14.79
C PRO A 184 33.77 -31.75 14.28
N VAL A 185 34.29 -30.66 14.87
CA VAL A 185 35.70 -30.29 14.72
C VAL A 185 36.51 -31.19 15.64
N VAL A 186 37.40 -31.98 15.07
CA VAL A 186 38.51 -32.69 15.76
C VAL A 186 39.70 -31.76 15.75
#